data_c775ea5df53d81f9dccf7a0911e0a3fc
#
_entry.id   c775ea5df53d81f9dccf7a0911e0a3fc
#
_cell.length_a   1.000
_cell.length_b   1.000
_cell.length_c   1.000
_cell.angle_alpha   90.00
_cell.angle_beta   90.00
_cell.angle_gamma   90.00
#
_symmetry.space_group_name_H-M   'P 1'
#
loop_
_entity.id
_entity.type
_entity.pdbx_description
1 polymer ?
#
loop_
_entity_poly.entity_id
_entity_poly.type
_entity_poly.pdbx_seq_one_letter_code
_entity_poly.pdbx_strand_id
1 'polypeptide(L)'
;MSNSISTLLTRNLHDVFGENDPERRRAAIDEIFTEDCVFYEPKGVYRGRDEIDRIAGVIKATHPDFEYQPRFPPEELGDAGRIRWVSGTPGKPAAYAGTDFIVARNGRIASVYLFFDNLP
;
A
#
# COMPACT_ATOMS: atom_id res chain seq x y z
N MET A 1 -15.06 3.68 14.33
CA MET A 1 -14.26 4.91 14.11
C MET A 1 -13.56 4.85 12.78
N SER A 2 -13.55 5.96 12.09
CA SER A 2 -12.80 6.07 10.84
C SER A 2 -11.31 6.11 11.11
N ASN A 3 -10.52 5.46 10.26
CA ASN A 3 -9.07 5.59 10.28
C ASN A 3 -8.68 6.95 9.67
N SER A 4 -7.61 7.56 10.17
CA SER A 4 -7.03 8.73 9.52
C SER A 4 -6.40 8.32 8.18
N ILE A 5 -6.23 9.27 7.28
CA ILE A 5 -5.55 9.03 5.99
C ILE A 5 -4.13 8.52 6.23
N SER A 6 -3.41 9.11 7.18
CA SER A 6 -2.05 8.68 7.52
C SER A 6 -2.01 7.23 8.01
N THR A 7 -2.99 6.83 8.84
CA THR A 7 -3.10 5.44 9.30
C THR A 7 -3.37 4.49 8.14
N LEU A 8 -4.29 4.86 7.24
CA LEU A 8 -4.60 4.04 6.07
C LEU A 8 -3.38 3.86 5.18
N LEU A 9 -2.64 4.93 4.91
CA LEU A 9 -1.40 4.87 4.11
C LEU A 9 -0.38 3.94 4.74
N THR A 10 -0.15 4.07 6.03
CA THR A 10 0.84 3.25 6.75
C THR A 10 0.42 1.79 6.80
N ARG A 11 -0.85 1.52 7.08
CA ARG A 11 -1.36 0.15 7.13
C ARG A 11 -1.35 -0.52 5.77
N ASN A 12 -1.69 0.21 4.70
CA ASN A 12 -1.60 -0.33 3.36
C ASN A 12 -0.18 -0.77 3.02
N LEU A 13 0.81 0.04 3.41
CA LEU A 13 2.21 -0.25 3.15
C LEU A 13 2.69 -1.47 3.92
N HIS A 14 2.42 -1.54 5.22
CA HIS A 14 2.98 -2.57 6.10
C HIS A 14 2.09 -3.82 6.24
N ASP A 15 0.77 -3.64 6.30
CA ASP A 15 -0.14 -4.75 6.61
C ASP A 15 -0.72 -5.41 5.37
N VAL A 16 -0.62 -4.77 4.21
CA VAL A 16 -1.10 -5.32 2.94
C VAL A 16 0.07 -5.69 2.04
N PHE A 17 0.79 -4.70 1.50
CA PHE A 17 1.87 -4.97 0.55
C PHE A 17 3.14 -5.47 1.22
N GLY A 18 3.35 -5.17 2.48
CA GLY A 18 4.48 -5.66 3.27
C GLY A 18 4.22 -6.93 4.07
N GLU A 19 3.02 -7.50 4.01
CA GLU A 19 2.63 -8.64 4.84
C GLU A 19 2.79 -9.97 4.11
N ASN A 20 3.57 -10.89 4.67
CA ASN A 20 3.78 -12.23 4.11
C ASN A 20 2.63 -13.21 4.41
N ASP A 21 1.96 -13.05 5.56
CA ASP A 21 0.90 -13.97 5.96
C ASP A 21 -0.40 -13.65 5.22
N PRO A 22 -0.93 -14.57 4.38
CA PRO A 22 -2.14 -14.31 3.60
C PRO A 22 -3.37 -14.03 4.45
N GLU A 23 -3.50 -14.64 5.61
CA GLU A 23 -4.66 -14.42 6.49
C GLU A 23 -4.61 -13.02 7.11
N ARG A 24 -3.46 -12.60 7.60
CA ARG A 24 -3.30 -11.25 8.16
C ARG A 24 -3.48 -10.18 7.08
N ARG A 25 -2.93 -10.41 5.90
CA ARG A 25 -3.09 -9.50 4.77
C ARG A 25 -4.56 -9.32 4.39
N ARG A 26 -5.29 -10.42 4.26
CA ARG A 26 -6.73 -10.37 3.92
C ARG A 26 -7.53 -9.65 4.99
N ALA A 27 -7.25 -9.92 6.26
CA ALA A 27 -7.92 -9.24 7.37
C ALA A 27 -7.70 -7.73 7.31
N ALA A 28 -6.47 -7.29 7.03
CA ALA A 28 -6.16 -5.87 6.87
C ALA A 28 -6.92 -5.25 5.68
N ILE A 29 -6.94 -5.93 4.55
CA ILE A 29 -7.67 -5.47 3.36
C ILE A 29 -9.15 -5.27 3.69
N ASP A 30 -9.77 -6.22 4.37
CA ASP A 30 -11.19 -6.13 4.72
C ASP A 30 -11.48 -4.98 5.69
N GLU A 31 -10.50 -4.58 6.50
CA GLU A 31 -10.66 -3.45 7.41
C GLU A 31 -10.44 -2.10 6.74
N ILE A 32 -9.43 -1.97 5.88
CA ILE A 32 -8.98 -0.65 5.42
C ILE A 32 -9.43 -0.30 4.01
N PHE A 33 -9.95 -1.25 3.23
CA PHE A 33 -10.41 -0.99 1.85
C PHE A 33 -11.93 -1.02 1.75
N THR A 34 -12.49 -0.20 0.85
CA THR A 34 -13.89 -0.32 0.45
C THR A 34 -14.08 -1.59 -0.39
N GLU A 35 -15.33 -2.06 -0.53
CA GLU A 35 -15.61 -3.23 -1.37
C GLU A 35 -15.33 -2.97 -2.85
N ASP A 36 -15.55 -1.75 -3.30
CA ASP A 36 -15.35 -1.33 -4.69
C ASP A 36 -13.99 -0.68 -4.93
N CYS A 37 -13.02 -0.94 -4.07
CA CYS A 37 -11.68 -0.35 -4.16
C CYS A 37 -10.99 -0.68 -5.47
N VAL A 38 -10.05 0.20 -5.87
CA VAL A 38 -9.26 0.02 -7.08
C VAL A 38 -7.81 0.37 -6.78
N PHE A 39 -6.92 -0.48 -7.25
CA PHE A 39 -5.48 -0.25 -7.19
C PHE A 39 -4.94 -0.04 -8.59
N TYR A 40 -4.30 1.11 -8.80
CA TYR A 40 -3.65 1.48 -10.07
C TYR A 40 -2.15 1.42 -9.88
N GLU A 41 -1.47 0.72 -10.78
CA GLU A 41 -0.01 0.70 -10.83
C GLU A 41 0.43 0.63 -12.29
N PRO A 42 1.74 0.85 -12.63
CA PRO A 42 2.14 1.00 -14.03
C PRO A 42 1.77 -0.14 -14.97
N LYS A 43 1.64 -1.36 -14.43
CA LYS A 43 1.38 -2.56 -15.25
C LYS A 43 -0.08 -3.01 -15.25
N GLY A 44 -0.94 -2.37 -14.46
CA GLY A 44 -2.33 -2.83 -14.42
C GLY A 44 -3.24 -2.06 -13.48
N VAL A 45 -4.49 -2.47 -13.51
CA VAL A 45 -5.57 -1.95 -12.66
C VAL A 45 -6.24 -3.15 -12.03
N TYR A 46 -6.39 -3.11 -10.70
CA TYR A 46 -6.92 -4.23 -9.92
C TYR A 46 -8.14 -3.76 -9.15
N ARG A 47 -9.29 -4.36 -9.41
CA ARG A 47 -10.59 -3.91 -8.88
C ARG A 47 -11.11 -4.90 -7.86
N GLY A 48 -11.49 -4.37 -6.69
CA GLY A 48 -12.06 -5.15 -5.60
C GLY A 48 -11.02 -5.78 -4.69
N ARG A 49 -11.48 -6.16 -3.49
CA ARG A 49 -10.61 -6.70 -2.44
C ARG A 49 -9.90 -7.98 -2.84
N ASP A 50 -10.59 -8.87 -3.57
CA ASP A 50 -9.99 -10.15 -3.98
C ASP A 50 -8.79 -9.93 -4.91
N GLU A 51 -8.92 -9.01 -5.86
CA GLU A 51 -7.84 -8.70 -6.79
C GLU A 51 -6.68 -7.98 -6.12
N ILE A 52 -6.97 -7.08 -5.17
CA ILE A 52 -5.92 -6.42 -4.40
C ILE A 52 -5.15 -7.44 -3.56
N ASP A 53 -5.87 -8.36 -2.91
CA ASP A 53 -5.23 -9.42 -2.14
C ASP A 53 -4.34 -10.30 -3.03
N ARG A 54 -4.85 -10.69 -4.19
CA ARG A 54 -4.08 -11.50 -5.14
C ARG A 54 -2.79 -10.79 -5.56
N ILE A 55 -2.88 -9.55 -6.03
CA ILE A 55 -1.69 -8.84 -6.54
C ILE A 55 -0.71 -8.49 -5.43
N ALA A 56 -1.20 -8.14 -4.24
CA ALA A 56 -0.33 -7.88 -3.10
C ALA A 56 0.48 -9.13 -2.74
N GLY A 57 -0.14 -10.30 -2.78
CA GLY A 57 0.54 -11.57 -2.56
C GLY A 57 1.58 -11.88 -3.62
N VAL A 58 1.27 -11.63 -4.90
CA VAL A 58 2.21 -11.82 -6.00
C VAL A 58 3.43 -10.90 -5.84
N ILE A 59 3.19 -9.62 -5.54
CA ILE A 59 4.27 -8.65 -5.35
C ILE A 59 5.16 -9.07 -4.18
N LYS A 60 4.57 -9.43 -3.05
CA LYS A 60 5.33 -9.82 -1.86
C LYS A 60 6.13 -11.12 -2.09
N ALA A 61 5.55 -12.07 -2.83
CA ALA A 61 6.24 -13.32 -3.15
C ALA A 61 7.44 -13.14 -4.06
N THR A 62 7.48 -12.09 -4.88
CA THR A 62 8.61 -11.77 -5.74
C THR A 62 9.86 -11.46 -4.92
N HIS A 63 9.70 -10.75 -3.80
CA HIS A 63 10.78 -10.40 -2.88
C HIS A 63 10.28 -10.53 -1.43
N PRO A 64 10.16 -11.76 -0.91
CA PRO A 64 9.52 -11.96 0.41
C PRO A 64 10.28 -11.36 1.58
N ASP A 65 11.58 -11.09 1.43
CA ASP A 65 12.41 -10.46 2.46
C ASP A 65 12.45 -8.94 2.37
N PHE A 66 11.84 -8.34 1.34
CA PHE A 66 11.81 -6.88 1.23
C PHE A 66 10.88 -6.29 2.29
N GLU A 67 11.33 -5.18 2.87
CA GLU A 67 10.52 -4.38 3.78
C GLU A 67 10.35 -2.98 3.21
N TYR A 68 9.19 -2.38 3.48
CA TYR A 68 8.89 -1.00 3.11
C TYR A 68 9.28 -0.07 4.25
N GLN A 69 9.98 1.01 3.92
CA GLN A 69 10.36 2.05 4.88
C GLN A 69 9.85 3.40 4.39
N PRO A 70 9.01 4.09 5.16
CA PRO A 70 8.63 5.46 4.81
C PRO A 70 9.87 6.36 4.76
N ARG A 71 9.94 7.19 3.72
CA ARG A 71 11.03 8.18 3.60
C ARG A 71 10.71 9.47 4.32
N PHE A 72 9.43 9.84 4.34
CA PHE A 72 8.92 11.07 4.95
C PHE A 72 7.62 10.73 5.66
N PRO A 73 7.18 11.57 6.62
CA PRO A 73 5.86 11.38 7.22
C PRO A 73 4.75 11.42 6.16
N PRO A 74 3.67 10.64 6.33
CA PRO A 74 2.54 10.72 5.42
C PRO A 74 1.96 12.13 5.37
N GLU A 75 1.47 12.52 4.19
CA GLU A 75 0.81 13.81 4.00
C GLU A 75 -0.67 13.60 3.69
N GLU A 76 -1.51 14.44 4.28
CA GLU A 76 -2.97 14.39 4.10
C GLU A 76 -3.47 15.68 3.44
N LEU A 77 -4.45 15.54 2.56
CA LEU A 77 -5.10 16.67 1.92
C LEU A 77 -6.55 16.27 1.60
N GLY A 78 -7.52 16.82 2.36
CA GLY A 78 -8.92 16.46 2.19
C GLY A 78 -9.14 14.97 2.48
N ASP A 79 -9.75 14.27 1.54
CA ASP A 79 -9.97 12.83 1.62
C ASP A 79 -8.85 12.01 0.95
N ALA A 80 -7.75 12.65 0.62
CA ALA A 80 -6.60 12.04 -0.05
C ALA A 80 -5.33 12.18 0.78
N GLY A 81 -4.32 11.43 0.39
CA GLY A 81 -3.00 11.54 1.00
C GLY A 81 -1.97 10.72 0.27
N ARG A 82 -0.73 10.90 0.65
CA ARG A 82 0.38 10.17 0.04
C ARG A 82 1.43 9.78 1.07
N ILE A 83 2.15 8.71 0.78
CA ILE A 83 3.33 8.29 1.53
C ILE A 83 4.43 7.93 0.54
N ARG A 84 5.62 8.45 0.75
CA ARG A 84 6.81 8.08 -0.02
C ARG A 84 7.56 7.00 0.73
N TRP A 85 8.01 5.99 0.00
CA TRP A 85 8.66 4.84 0.61
C TRP A 85 9.84 4.36 -0.23
N VAL A 86 10.71 3.59 0.42
CA VAL A 86 11.71 2.75 -0.23
C VAL A 86 11.47 1.31 0.19
N SER A 87 11.89 0.36 -0.63
CA SER A 87 11.80 -1.05 -0.27
C SER A 87 13.07 -1.78 -0.66
N GLY A 88 13.39 -2.80 0.11
CA GLY A 88 14.56 -3.63 -0.12
C GLY A 88 14.80 -4.57 1.04
N THR A 89 15.87 -5.35 0.95
CA THR A 89 16.30 -6.23 2.02
C THR A 89 16.82 -5.39 3.19
N PRO A 90 16.41 -5.69 4.44
CA PRO A 90 16.91 -4.96 5.61
C PRO A 90 18.44 -4.96 5.66
N GLY A 91 19.03 -3.80 5.96
CA GLY A 91 20.47 -3.63 6.05
C GLY A 91 21.18 -3.47 4.72
N LYS A 92 20.47 -3.48 3.60
CA LYS A 92 21.02 -3.29 2.26
C LYS A 92 20.45 -2.02 1.61
N PRO A 93 21.10 -1.49 0.55
CA PRO A 93 20.55 -0.35 -0.17
C PRO A 93 19.16 -0.65 -0.72
N ALA A 94 18.31 0.36 -0.81
CA ALA A 94 16.97 0.23 -1.35
C ALA A 94 17.00 -0.28 -2.79
N ALA A 95 16.11 -1.21 -3.11
CA ALA A 95 15.94 -1.75 -4.46
C ALA A 95 14.93 -0.94 -5.25
N TYR A 96 13.89 -0.42 -4.58
CA TYR A 96 12.81 0.35 -5.19
C TYR A 96 12.46 1.55 -4.33
N ALA A 97 11.93 2.58 -4.98
CA ALA A 97 11.33 3.73 -4.31
C ALA A 97 9.99 4.02 -4.98
N GLY A 98 9.04 4.49 -4.21
CA GLY A 98 7.72 4.80 -4.76
C GLY A 98 6.93 5.75 -3.87
N THR A 99 5.79 6.14 -4.41
CA THR A 99 4.78 6.96 -3.71
C THR A 99 3.44 6.28 -3.87
N ASP A 100 2.79 6.02 -2.75
CA ASP A 100 1.39 5.60 -2.73
C ASP A 100 0.53 6.82 -2.47
N PHE A 101 -0.38 7.08 -3.39
CA PHE A 101 -1.41 8.11 -3.25
C PHE A 101 -2.75 7.41 -3.08
N ILE A 102 -3.50 7.79 -2.04
CA ILE A 102 -4.81 7.19 -1.79
C ILE A 102 -5.91 8.24 -1.78
N VAL A 103 -7.12 7.80 -2.13
CA VAL A 103 -8.35 8.52 -1.87
C VAL A 103 -9.19 7.63 -0.96
N ALA A 104 -9.67 8.22 0.13
CA ALA A 104 -10.48 7.49 1.12
C ALA A 104 -11.94 7.88 1.03
N ARG A 105 -12.81 6.97 1.47
CA ARG A 105 -14.24 7.20 1.59
C ARG A 105 -14.72 6.48 2.84
N ASN A 106 -15.37 7.22 3.73
CA ASN A 106 -15.90 6.67 4.99
C ASN A 106 -14.85 5.95 5.83
N GLY A 107 -13.63 6.50 5.89
CA GLY A 107 -12.55 5.94 6.70
C GLY A 107 -11.89 4.69 6.12
N ARG A 108 -12.10 4.43 4.82
CA ARG A 108 -11.49 3.30 4.10
C ARG A 108 -10.93 3.76 2.78
N ILE A 109 -9.94 3.04 2.28
CA ILE A 109 -9.29 3.33 0.99
C ILE A 109 -10.24 2.95 -0.14
N ALA A 110 -10.62 3.92 -0.97
CA ALA A 110 -11.39 3.67 -2.19
C ALA A 110 -10.50 3.46 -3.41
N SER A 111 -9.35 4.13 -3.45
CA SER A 111 -8.39 3.94 -4.55
C SER A 111 -6.97 4.17 -4.07
N VAL A 112 -6.06 3.40 -4.68
CA VAL A 112 -4.61 3.55 -4.49
C VAL A 112 -3.96 3.76 -5.84
N TYR A 113 -3.07 4.73 -5.91
CA TYR A 113 -2.25 5.00 -7.09
C TYR A 113 -0.80 4.85 -6.71
N LEU A 114 -0.11 3.92 -7.33
CA LEU A 114 1.32 3.68 -7.10
C LEU A 114 2.13 4.34 -8.21
N PHE A 115 3.03 5.23 -7.81
CA PHE A 115 4.02 5.82 -8.69
C PHE A 115 5.41 5.34 -8.24
N PHE A 116 6.22 4.87 -9.16
CA PHE A 116 7.62 4.58 -8.84
C PHE A 116 8.44 5.86 -8.94
N ASP A 117 9.33 6.03 -7.97
CA ASP A 117 10.22 7.19 -7.89
C ASP A 117 11.64 6.76 -8.20
N ASN A 118 12.51 7.73 -8.46
CA ASN A 118 13.95 7.48 -8.55
C ASN A 118 14.48 7.07 -7.17
N LEU A 119 15.45 6.17 -7.16
CA LEU A 119 16.14 5.79 -5.93
C LEU A 119 16.88 7.00 -5.36
N PRO A 120 16.91 7.12 -4.02
CA PRO A 120 17.63 8.22 -3.37
C PRO A 120 19.14 8.16 -3.61
#